data_f66f0b9b36ddc03fd0931620d544d19f
#
_entry.id   f66f0b9b36ddc03fd0931620d544d19f
#
_cell.length_a   1.000
_cell.length_b   1.000
_cell.length_c   1.000
_cell.angle_alpha   90.00
_cell.angle_beta   90.00
_cell.angle_gamma   90.00
#
_symmetry.space_group_name_H-M   'P 1'
#
loop_
_entity.id
_entity.type
_entity.pdbx_description
1 polymer ?
#
loop_
_entity_poly.entity_id
_entity_poly.type
_entity_poly.pdbx_seq_one_letter_code
_entity_poly.pdbx_strand_id
1 'polypeptide(L)'
;MCGIFGIIGNNNNKAFIKNLSMHAKRRGSDSSGIMMFQSEYTVERADYDISKLIKGLTINNPEIFLGIGRLITNDNYANQPFYSDNICVFHNGIVVNDNEVFETEKIKRTSNLDTEVFHGLVKKYSK
;
A
#
# COMPACT_ATOMS: atom_id res chain seq x y z
N MET A 1 14.17 -0.74 -3.98
CA MET A 1 13.24 0.26 -3.41
C MET A 1 11.91 0.16 -4.11
N CYS A 2 10.83 0.33 -3.37
CA CYS A 2 9.47 0.26 -3.89
C CYS A 2 9.09 1.48 -4.75
N GLY A 3 8.06 1.37 -5.56
CA GLY A 3 7.44 2.48 -6.26
C GLY A 3 6.04 2.71 -5.74
N ILE A 4 5.76 3.91 -5.22
CA ILE A 4 4.44 4.33 -4.79
C ILE A 4 3.91 5.36 -5.78
N PHE A 5 2.62 5.29 -6.08
CA PHE A 5 1.92 6.31 -6.84
C PHE A 5 0.51 6.51 -6.28
N GLY A 6 -0.07 7.66 -6.58
CA GLY A 6 -1.43 7.96 -6.15
C GLY A 6 -2.08 9.02 -7.00
N ILE A 7 -3.39 8.93 -7.11
CA ILE A 7 -4.25 9.88 -7.80
C ILE A 7 -5.44 10.18 -6.89
N ILE A 8 -5.74 11.45 -6.72
CA ILE A 8 -6.95 11.93 -6.03
C ILE A 8 -7.60 12.95 -6.95
N GLY A 9 -8.86 12.77 -7.26
CA GLY A 9 -9.60 13.68 -8.12
C GLY A 9 -10.64 12.98 -8.99
N ASN A 10 -11.22 13.71 -9.93
CA ASN A 10 -12.24 13.19 -10.82
C ASN A 10 -11.63 12.72 -12.15
N ASN A 11 -12.30 11.79 -12.82
CA ASN A 11 -11.95 11.29 -14.16
C ASN A 11 -10.62 10.53 -14.24
N ASN A 12 -10.29 9.77 -13.23
CA ASN A 12 -9.10 8.93 -13.20
C ASN A 12 -9.34 7.63 -13.99
N ASN A 13 -9.12 7.66 -15.28
CA ASN A 13 -9.37 6.48 -16.12
C ASN A 13 -8.29 5.39 -15.95
N LYS A 14 -8.67 4.17 -16.31
CA LYS A 14 -7.80 2.98 -16.17
C LYS A 14 -6.50 3.11 -16.96
N ALA A 15 -6.51 3.72 -18.14
CA ALA A 15 -5.31 3.88 -18.97
C ALA A 15 -4.25 4.76 -18.28
N PHE A 16 -4.65 5.83 -17.64
CA PHE A 16 -3.77 6.70 -16.87
C PHE A 16 -3.18 5.98 -15.65
N ILE A 17 -4.02 5.26 -14.91
CA ILE A 17 -3.59 4.43 -13.77
C ILE A 17 -2.58 3.38 -14.20
N LYS A 18 -2.82 2.71 -15.33
CA LYS A 18 -1.86 1.75 -15.91
C LYS A 18 -0.52 2.39 -16.24
N ASN A 19 -0.50 3.57 -16.81
CA ASN A 19 0.75 4.28 -17.11
C ASN A 19 1.54 4.57 -15.84
N LEU A 20 0.90 5.06 -14.79
CA LEU A 20 1.56 5.29 -13.49
C LEU A 20 2.08 3.97 -12.89
N SER A 21 1.32 2.91 -12.99
CA SER A 21 1.71 1.60 -12.46
C SER A 21 2.98 1.04 -13.12
N MET A 22 3.20 1.33 -14.41
CA MET A 22 4.40 0.91 -15.11
C MET A 22 5.67 1.57 -14.54
N HIS A 23 5.57 2.81 -14.09
CA HIS A 23 6.69 3.48 -13.41
C HIS A 23 6.95 2.86 -12.02
N ALA A 24 5.91 2.54 -11.27
CA ALA A 24 6.04 1.85 -9.99
C ALA A 24 6.63 0.44 -10.15
N LYS A 25 6.22 -0.30 -11.18
CA LYS A 25 6.75 -1.63 -11.50
C LYS A 25 8.26 -1.62 -11.73
N ARG A 26 8.81 -0.58 -12.37
CA ARG A 26 10.26 -0.44 -12.59
C ARG A 26 11.06 -0.37 -11.31
N ARG A 27 10.44 0.06 -10.22
CA ARG A 27 11.08 0.18 -8.90
C ARG A 27 10.89 -1.07 -8.05
N GLY A 28 9.86 -1.86 -8.30
CA GLY A 28 9.61 -3.09 -7.59
C GLY A 28 8.55 -3.93 -8.29
N SER A 29 8.89 -5.17 -8.62
CA SER A 29 8.05 -6.08 -9.39
C SER A 29 7.75 -7.41 -8.69
N ASP A 30 8.16 -7.57 -7.42
CA ASP A 30 8.00 -8.83 -6.70
C ASP A 30 6.59 -9.01 -6.14
N SER A 31 6.02 -7.94 -5.65
CA SER A 31 4.65 -7.92 -5.13
C SER A 31 4.02 -6.54 -5.31
N SER A 32 2.73 -6.44 -5.06
CA SER A 32 2.00 -5.20 -5.28
C SER A 32 0.79 -5.08 -4.36
N GLY A 33 0.28 -3.86 -4.25
CA GLY A 33 -0.95 -3.59 -3.55
C GLY A 33 -1.60 -2.31 -4.01
N ILE A 34 -2.90 -2.22 -3.84
CA ILE A 34 -3.68 -1.03 -4.16
C ILE A 34 -4.73 -0.73 -3.10
N MET A 35 -5.13 0.52 -3.06
CA MET A 35 -6.38 0.96 -2.46
C MET A 35 -7.07 1.91 -3.44
N MET A 36 -8.35 1.72 -3.65
CA MET A 36 -9.15 2.62 -4.46
C MET A 36 -10.51 2.90 -3.84
N PHE A 37 -11.06 4.05 -4.16
CA PHE A 37 -12.42 4.44 -3.85
C PHE A 37 -13.20 4.76 -5.12
N GLN A 38 -14.21 3.93 -5.42
CA GLN A 38 -15.16 4.12 -6.52
C GLN A 38 -16.53 3.61 -6.06
N SER A 39 -17.29 4.44 -5.35
CA SER A 39 -18.49 4.09 -4.58
C SER A 39 -18.21 3.41 -3.23
N GLU A 40 -17.22 2.55 -3.15
CA GLU A 40 -16.74 1.93 -1.90
C GLU A 40 -15.22 1.76 -1.92
N TYR A 41 -14.62 1.54 -0.76
CA TYR A 41 -13.18 1.27 -0.65
C TYR A 41 -12.87 -0.17 -1.01
N THR A 42 -11.84 -0.36 -1.84
CA THR A 42 -11.28 -1.67 -2.18
C THR A 42 -9.79 -1.67 -1.87
N VAL A 43 -9.32 -2.70 -1.18
CA VAL A 43 -7.90 -2.94 -0.91
C VAL A 43 -7.55 -4.32 -1.44
N GLU A 44 -6.57 -4.38 -2.33
CA GLU A 44 -6.09 -5.63 -2.93
C GLU A 44 -4.57 -5.72 -2.82
N ARG A 45 -4.08 -6.94 -2.63
CA ARG A 45 -2.64 -7.27 -2.58
C ARG A 45 -2.37 -8.45 -3.47
N ALA A 46 -1.15 -8.52 -4.03
CA ALA A 46 -0.75 -9.62 -4.91
C ALA A 46 0.73 -9.95 -4.77
N ASP A 47 1.07 -11.22 -4.97
CA ASP A 47 2.45 -11.73 -5.00
C ASP A 47 3.06 -11.64 -6.41
N TYR A 48 2.63 -10.64 -7.16
CA TYR A 48 3.11 -10.33 -8.50
C TYR A 48 3.05 -8.82 -8.75
N ASP A 49 3.57 -8.39 -9.88
CA ASP A 49 3.74 -6.97 -10.17
C ASP A 49 2.43 -6.19 -10.28
N ILE A 50 2.52 -4.89 -10.02
CA ILE A 50 1.38 -3.98 -9.98
C ILE A 50 0.62 -3.88 -11.32
N SER A 51 1.31 -3.99 -12.46
CA SER A 51 0.65 -3.90 -13.76
C SER A 51 -0.28 -5.11 -14.00
N LYS A 52 0.13 -6.29 -13.55
CA LYS A 52 -0.69 -7.50 -13.60
C LYS A 52 -1.88 -7.41 -12.64
N LEU A 53 -1.69 -6.87 -11.43
CA LEU A 53 -2.77 -6.64 -10.48
C LEU A 53 -3.83 -5.70 -11.07
N ILE A 54 -3.42 -4.56 -11.59
CA ILE A 54 -4.33 -3.57 -12.18
C ILE A 54 -5.09 -4.14 -13.39
N LYS A 55 -4.46 -4.98 -14.18
CA LYS A 55 -5.09 -5.62 -15.33
C LYS A 55 -6.30 -6.47 -14.94
N GLY A 56 -6.26 -7.11 -13.77
CA GLY A 56 -7.34 -7.92 -13.24
C GLY A 56 -8.43 -7.16 -12.50
N LEU A 57 -8.27 -5.86 -12.27
CA LEU A 57 -9.22 -5.05 -11.53
C LEU A 57 -10.26 -4.39 -12.44
N THR A 58 -11.49 -4.28 -11.94
CA THR A 58 -12.52 -3.44 -12.53
C THR A 58 -12.33 -2.01 -12.02
N ILE A 59 -11.81 -1.13 -12.88
CA ILE A 59 -11.52 0.27 -12.56
C ILE A 59 -12.43 1.16 -13.39
N ASN A 60 -13.24 1.95 -12.71
CA ASN A 60 -14.22 2.85 -13.32
C ASN A 60 -14.11 4.23 -12.69
N ASN A 61 -13.17 5.03 -13.18
CA ASN A 61 -12.92 6.42 -12.76
C ASN A 61 -12.93 6.60 -11.23
N PRO A 62 -12.10 5.89 -10.46
CA PRO A 62 -12.08 6.05 -9.00
C PRO A 62 -11.68 7.47 -8.62
N GLU A 63 -12.28 7.99 -7.55
CA GLU A 63 -11.90 9.30 -6.99
C GLU A 63 -10.53 9.25 -6.31
N ILE A 64 -10.17 8.09 -5.76
CA ILE A 64 -8.88 7.84 -5.12
C ILE A 64 -8.34 6.53 -5.66
N PHE A 65 -7.10 6.53 -6.10
CA PHE A 65 -6.35 5.32 -6.42
C PHE A 65 -4.92 5.46 -5.91
N LEU A 66 -4.52 4.57 -5.02
CA LEU A 66 -3.16 4.47 -4.51
C LEU A 66 -2.59 3.10 -4.85
N GLY A 67 -1.33 3.03 -5.21
CA GLY A 67 -0.69 1.77 -5.54
C GLY A 67 0.77 1.72 -5.16
N ILE A 68 1.26 0.50 -4.97
CA ILE A 68 2.66 0.22 -4.68
C ILE A 68 3.14 -1.00 -5.47
N GLY A 69 4.29 -0.86 -6.12
CA GLY A 69 5.08 -1.97 -6.63
C GLY A 69 6.26 -2.20 -5.70
N ARG A 70 6.41 -3.42 -5.19
CA ARG A 70 7.39 -3.75 -4.15
C ARG A 70 8.54 -4.58 -4.69
N LEU A 71 9.74 -4.23 -4.22
CA LEU A 71 10.90 -5.09 -4.23
C LEU A 71 11.03 -5.70 -2.83
N ILE A 72 11.00 -7.02 -2.74
CA ILE A 72 11.14 -7.74 -1.48
C ILE A 72 12.62 -7.88 -1.17
N THR A 73 13.09 -7.24 -0.11
CA THR A 73 14.49 -7.22 0.29
C THR A 73 14.81 -8.12 1.49
N ASN A 74 13.79 -8.68 2.10
CA ASN A 74 13.89 -9.58 3.25
C ASN A 74 12.76 -10.61 3.17
N ASP A 75 12.89 -11.71 3.92
CA ASP A 75 11.93 -12.84 3.96
C ASP A 75 10.57 -12.46 4.59
N ASN A 76 10.13 -11.24 4.41
CA ASN A 76 8.93 -10.74 5.02
C ASN A 76 7.74 -10.95 4.08
N TYR A 77 6.96 -11.98 4.35
CA TYR A 77 5.79 -12.39 3.53
C TYR A 77 4.59 -11.45 3.64
N ALA A 78 4.58 -10.54 4.61
CA ALA A 78 3.53 -9.56 4.75
C ALA A 78 3.61 -8.52 3.62
N ASN A 79 2.48 -8.23 2.99
CA ASN A 79 2.41 -7.33 1.85
C ASN A 79 1.72 -5.99 2.19
N GLN A 80 1.97 -4.98 1.37
CA GLN A 80 1.36 -3.65 1.48
C GLN A 80 0.19 -3.49 0.50
N PRO A 81 -0.75 -2.58 0.81
CA PRO A 81 -0.78 -1.71 1.99
C PRO A 81 -1.12 -2.47 3.27
N PHE A 82 -0.71 -1.93 4.42
CA PHE A 82 -1.25 -2.38 5.70
C PHE A 82 -2.62 -1.71 5.89
N TYR A 83 -3.64 -2.51 6.10
CA TYR A 83 -5.00 -2.02 6.24
C TYR A 83 -5.72 -2.68 7.40
N SER A 84 -6.20 -1.86 8.31
CA SER A 84 -7.05 -2.24 9.45
C SER A 84 -7.74 -1.00 10.01
N ASP A 85 -8.86 -1.17 10.69
CA ASP A 85 -9.58 -0.08 11.38
C ASP A 85 -9.84 1.16 10.48
N ASN A 86 -10.13 0.95 9.20
CA ASN A 86 -10.32 2.02 8.19
C ASN A 86 -9.08 2.93 7.98
N ILE A 87 -7.90 2.45 8.34
CA ILE A 87 -6.62 3.10 8.10
C ILE A 87 -5.82 2.26 7.12
N CYS A 88 -5.42 2.87 6.01
CA CYS A 88 -4.65 2.23 4.95
C CYS A 88 -3.28 2.91 4.83
N VAL A 89 -2.20 2.16 4.97
CA VAL A 89 -0.84 2.70 4.98
C VAL A 89 0.00 2.09 3.89
N PHE A 90 0.55 2.94 3.04
CA PHE A 90 1.60 2.62 2.06
C PHE A 90 2.92 3.21 2.56
N HIS A 91 3.99 2.44 2.47
CA HIS A 91 5.29 2.86 2.95
C HIS A 91 6.39 2.44 1.97
N ASN A 92 7.24 3.38 1.63
CA ASN A 92 8.47 3.11 0.88
C ASN A 92 9.69 3.46 1.74
N GLY A 93 10.23 2.47 2.41
CA GLY A 93 11.36 2.62 3.32
C GLY A 93 11.48 1.44 4.27
N ILE A 94 12.33 1.57 5.27
CA ILE A 94 12.54 0.60 6.33
C ILE A 94 12.50 1.32 7.68
N VAL A 95 11.65 0.84 8.60
CA VAL A 95 11.64 1.31 9.98
C VAL A 95 12.51 0.36 10.80
N VAL A 96 13.75 0.78 11.08
CA VAL A 96 14.74 -0.08 11.75
C VAL A 96 14.48 -0.30 13.23
N ASN A 97 13.72 0.58 13.86
CA ASN A 97 13.39 0.54 15.28
C ASN A 97 11.90 0.27 15.54
N ASP A 98 11.24 -0.45 14.64
CA ASP A 98 9.81 -0.74 14.74
C ASP A 98 9.44 -1.43 16.05
N ASN A 99 10.20 -2.44 16.48
CA ASN A 99 9.96 -3.13 17.75
C ASN A 99 10.02 -2.18 18.96
N GLU A 100 11.02 -1.28 19.00
CA GLU A 100 11.16 -0.29 20.05
C GLU A 100 9.95 0.65 20.11
N VAL A 101 9.45 1.06 18.94
CA VAL A 101 8.26 1.93 18.87
C VAL A 101 7.02 1.19 19.37
N PHE A 102 6.80 -0.07 18.96
CA PHE A 102 5.68 -0.87 19.45
C PHE A 102 5.68 -1.00 20.97
N GLU A 103 6.85 -1.28 21.56
CA GLU A 103 7.01 -1.42 23.01
C GLU A 103 6.79 -0.08 23.74
N THR A 104 7.49 0.98 23.32
CA THR A 104 7.44 2.29 23.94
C THR A 104 6.04 2.89 23.87
N GLU A 105 5.39 2.77 22.73
CA GLU A 105 4.04 3.28 22.50
C GLU A 105 2.94 2.35 23.00
N LYS A 106 3.29 1.17 23.49
CA LYS A 106 2.35 0.12 23.96
C LYS A 106 1.30 -0.25 22.89
N ILE A 107 1.76 -0.37 21.66
CA ILE A 107 0.92 -0.77 20.52
C ILE A 107 1.10 -2.27 20.30
N LYS A 108 -0.02 -3.00 20.20
CA LYS A 108 0.02 -4.43 19.90
C LYS A 108 0.35 -4.66 18.42
N ARG A 109 1.47 -5.31 18.18
CA ARG A 109 1.89 -5.74 16.84
C ARG A 109 1.08 -6.97 16.39
N THR A 110 0.62 -6.97 15.12
CA THR A 110 -0.17 -8.08 14.54
C THR A 110 0.50 -8.72 13.33
N SER A 111 1.49 -8.07 12.74
CA SER A 111 2.22 -8.58 11.56
C SER A 111 3.73 -8.34 11.66
N ASN A 112 4.48 -8.93 10.74
CA ASN A 112 5.92 -8.69 10.62
C ASN A 112 6.25 -7.44 9.78
N LEU A 113 5.24 -6.74 9.26
CA LEU A 113 5.43 -5.58 8.41
C LEU A 113 5.76 -4.35 9.25
N ASP A 114 6.90 -3.74 9.00
CA ASP A 114 7.33 -2.50 9.69
C ASP A 114 6.37 -1.33 9.41
N THR A 115 5.70 -1.33 8.28
CA THR A 115 4.64 -0.38 7.92
C THR A 115 3.53 -0.29 8.96
N GLU A 116 3.27 -1.36 9.72
CA GLU A 116 2.25 -1.40 10.77
C GLU A 116 2.51 -0.36 11.89
N VAL A 117 3.76 0.05 12.09
CA VAL A 117 4.11 1.14 13.04
C VAL A 117 3.29 2.39 12.75
N PHE A 118 3.23 2.80 11.48
CA PHE A 118 2.50 4.01 11.10
C PHE A 118 0.99 3.86 11.34
N HIS A 119 0.44 2.69 11.05
CA HIS A 119 -0.96 2.40 11.36
C HIS A 119 -1.24 2.53 12.85
N GLY A 120 -0.41 1.92 13.69
CA GLY A 120 -0.57 1.96 15.14
C GLY A 120 -0.48 3.38 15.71
N LEU A 121 0.47 4.18 15.23
CA LEU A 121 0.64 5.57 15.64
C LEU A 121 -0.56 6.44 15.20
N VAL A 122 -1.00 6.29 13.95
CA VAL A 122 -2.20 7.00 13.46
C VAL A 122 -3.41 6.66 14.29
N LYS A 123 -3.68 5.38 14.53
CA LYS A 123 -4.80 4.91 15.35
C LYS A 123 -4.76 5.47 16.76
N LYS A 124 -3.57 5.53 17.37
CA LYS A 124 -3.38 6.02 18.73
C LYS A 124 -3.56 7.53 18.86
N TYR A 125 -3.06 8.31 17.89
CA TYR A 125 -2.97 9.76 17.99
C TYR A 125 -3.98 10.53 17.13
N SER A 126 -4.65 9.89 16.17
CA SER A 126 -5.76 10.50 15.44
C SER A 126 -7.04 10.44 16.27
N LYS A 127 -7.57 11.57 16.58
CA LYS A 127 -8.84 11.72 17.30
C LYS A 127 -9.85 12.49 16.47
#